data_6ef973f78149c202b7518f85c138cb68
#
_entry.id   6ef973f78149c202b7518f85c138cb68
#
_cell.length_a   1.000
_cell.length_b   1.000
_cell.length_c   1.000
_cell.angle_alpha   90.00
_cell.angle_beta   90.00
_cell.angle_gamma   90.00
#
_symmetry.space_group_name_H-M   'P 1'
#
loop_
_entity.id
_entity.type
_entity.pdbx_description
1 polymer ?
#
loop_
_entity_poly.entity_id
_entity_poly.type
_entity_poly.pdbx_seq_one_letter_code
_entity_poly.pdbx_strand_id
1 'polypeptide(L)'
;MKSVALILATCIITGASTSLVWAQSEHSTITPQEVKWGPAPPSIPPGAQAAVLYGDPGKEGMFAFRLKFPKGYQLPPHTHPKPEIVTVISGTMHLGMGTTADPSKAHALPAGSFFAMSPGMEHYGSFNEETVVQLNSTGPWGITYVNPKDDPRQK
;
A
#
# COMPACT_ATOMS: atom_id res chain seq x y z
N MET A 1 -54.50 51.75 44.16
CA MET A 1 -53.15 51.76 43.58
C MET A 1 -52.82 50.32 43.14
N LYS A 2 -52.82 50.07 41.84
CA LYS A 2 -52.57 48.69 41.26
C LYS A 2 -51.19 48.72 40.55
N SER A 3 -50.24 47.97 41.08
CA SER A 3 -48.94 47.85 40.51
C SER A 3 -48.95 46.80 39.38
N VAL A 4 -48.57 47.17 38.18
CA VAL A 4 -48.41 46.27 37.04
C VAL A 4 -46.95 45.84 37.00
N ALA A 5 -46.68 44.59 37.20
CA ALA A 5 -45.36 43.98 37.03
C ALA A 5 -45.11 43.61 35.54
N LEU A 6 -44.08 44.23 34.96
CA LEU A 6 -43.65 43.97 33.60
C LEU A 6 -42.65 42.80 33.61
N ILE A 7 -43.06 41.67 33.03
CA ILE A 7 -42.17 40.50 32.87
C ILE A 7 -41.42 40.64 31.53
N LEU A 8 -40.13 40.90 31.60
CA LEU A 8 -39.22 40.79 30.43
C LEU A 8 -38.87 39.31 30.17
N ALA A 9 -39.36 38.81 29.08
CA ALA A 9 -38.93 37.50 28.58
C ALA A 9 -37.63 37.65 27.78
N THR A 10 -36.53 37.12 28.30
CA THR A 10 -35.22 37.10 27.62
C THR A 10 -35.16 35.88 26.74
N CYS A 11 -35.30 36.02 25.41
CA CYS A 11 -35.05 34.95 24.44
C CYS A 11 -33.53 34.75 24.32
N ILE A 12 -33.04 33.61 24.85
CA ILE A 12 -31.67 33.13 24.62
C ILE A 12 -31.65 32.39 23.27
N ILE A 13 -31.10 33.05 22.24
CA ILE A 13 -30.83 32.41 20.95
C ILE A 13 -29.51 31.64 21.10
N THR A 14 -29.60 30.30 21.28
CA THR A 14 -28.45 29.41 21.21
C THR A 14 -28.07 29.23 19.75
N GLY A 15 -27.08 30.00 19.28
CA GLY A 15 -26.50 29.83 17.96
C GLY A 15 -25.71 28.53 17.90
N ALA A 16 -26.24 27.54 17.22
CA ALA A 16 -25.49 26.31 16.84
C ALA A 16 -24.47 26.70 15.78
N SER A 17 -23.21 26.86 16.18
CA SER A 17 -22.08 27.01 15.25
C SER A 17 -21.83 25.66 14.55
N THR A 18 -22.34 25.51 13.36
CA THR A 18 -21.93 24.38 12.48
C THR A 18 -20.53 24.66 11.96
N SER A 19 -19.55 24.01 12.57
CA SER A 19 -18.19 23.99 12.03
C SER A 19 -18.20 23.20 10.72
N LEU A 20 -18.10 23.90 9.59
CA LEU A 20 -17.80 23.28 8.29
C LEU A 20 -16.37 22.71 8.39
N VAL A 21 -16.29 21.41 8.62
CA VAL A 21 -15.04 20.67 8.43
C VAL A 21 -14.80 20.58 6.93
N TRP A 22 -13.96 21.48 6.42
CA TRP A 22 -13.41 21.35 5.08
C TRP A 22 -12.55 20.08 5.09
N ALA A 23 -12.99 19.06 4.39
CA ALA A 23 -12.13 17.93 4.05
C ALA A 23 -10.96 18.51 3.26
N GLN A 24 -9.79 18.63 3.86
CA GLN A 24 -8.56 18.94 3.15
C GLN A 24 -8.36 17.79 2.17
N SER A 25 -8.43 18.07 0.87
CA SER A 25 -7.98 17.14 -0.15
C SER A 25 -6.50 16.93 0.09
N GLU A 26 -6.11 15.74 0.55
CA GLU A 26 -4.70 15.41 0.73
C GLU A 26 -4.05 15.37 -0.65
N HIS A 27 -3.38 16.45 -1.00
CA HIS A 27 -2.52 16.51 -2.18
C HIS A 27 -1.13 16.06 -1.76
N SER A 28 -0.63 14.98 -2.37
CA SER A 28 0.72 14.49 -2.15
C SER A 28 1.52 14.54 -3.44
N THR A 29 2.66 15.18 -3.40
CA THR A 29 3.64 15.19 -4.51
C THR A 29 4.97 14.73 -3.94
N ILE A 30 5.55 13.67 -4.52
CA ILE A 30 6.81 13.08 -4.08
C ILE A 30 7.70 12.88 -5.31
N THR A 31 8.80 13.62 -5.37
CA THR A 31 9.83 13.42 -6.40
C THR A 31 10.68 12.17 -6.08
N PRO A 32 11.42 11.60 -7.04
CA PRO A 32 12.26 10.42 -6.77
C PRO A 32 13.28 10.62 -5.63
N GLN A 33 13.78 11.84 -5.45
CA GLN A 33 14.76 12.19 -4.41
C GLN A 33 14.15 12.31 -3.02
N GLU A 34 12.84 12.54 -2.95
CA GLU A 34 12.09 12.68 -1.69
C GLU A 34 11.54 11.35 -1.16
N VAL A 35 11.66 10.27 -1.93
CA VAL A 35 11.20 8.93 -1.51
C VAL A 35 11.98 8.49 -0.26
N LYS A 36 11.27 8.33 0.85
CA LYS A 36 11.84 7.89 2.12
C LYS A 36 11.81 6.37 2.22
N TRP A 37 12.92 5.74 1.93
CA TRP A 37 13.07 4.31 2.03
C TRP A 37 13.29 3.85 3.46
N GLY A 38 12.59 2.79 3.86
CA GLY A 38 12.75 2.08 5.12
C GLY A 38 12.75 0.56 4.90
N PRO A 39 12.85 -0.24 5.96
CA PRO A 39 12.69 -1.69 5.86
C PRO A 39 11.32 -2.04 5.24
N ALA A 40 11.28 -3.08 4.42
CA ALA A 40 10.01 -3.63 3.95
C ALA A 40 9.21 -4.23 5.12
N PRO A 41 7.87 -4.38 4.99
CA PRO A 41 7.06 -5.05 6.00
C PRO A 41 7.61 -6.43 6.38
N PRO A 42 7.45 -6.88 7.64
CA PRO A 42 7.98 -8.17 8.11
C PRO A 42 7.47 -9.39 7.34
N SER A 43 6.38 -9.24 6.59
CA SER A 43 5.83 -10.26 5.72
C SER A 43 6.60 -10.45 4.40
N ILE A 44 7.51 -9.54 4.07
CA ILE A 44 8.39 -9.63 2.90
C ILE A 44 9.77 -10.11 3.39
N PRO A 45 10.42 -11.06 2.70
CA PRO A 45 11.72 -11.56 3.12
C PRO A 45 12.75 -10.43 3.33
N PRO A 46 13.68 -10.57 4.28
CA PRO A 46 14.67 -9.54 4.59
C PRO A 46 15.49 -9.10 3.39
N GLY A 47 15.92 -7.83 3.38
CA GLY A 47 16.75 -7.24 2.33
C GLY A 47 16.01 -6.28 1.40
N ALA A 48 14.69 -6.39 1.28
CA ALA A 48 13.90 -5.42 0.54
C ALA A 48 13.69 -4.12 1.37
N GLN A 49 13.47 -3.02 0.66
CA GLN A 49 13.07 -1.73 1.23
C GLN A 49 11.68 -1.34 0.73
N ALA A 50 10.96 -0.55 1.51
CA ALA A 50 9.65 -0.01 1.15
C ALA A 50 9.57 1.49 1.41
N ALA A 51 8.71 2.17 0.66
CA ALA A 51 8.35 3.56 0.87
C ALA A 51 6.86 3.76 0.57
N VAL A 52 6.07 4.09 1.58
CA VAL A 52 4.66 4.44 1.38
C VAL A 52 4.59 5.83 0.77
N LEU A 53 3.88 5.94 -0.36
CA LEU A 53 3.70 7.19 -1.11
C LEU A 53 2.33 7.81 -0.84
N TYR A 54 1.32 6.97 -0.60
CA TYR A 54 -0.05 7.41 -0.34
C TYR A 54 -0.80 6.35 0.48
N GLY A 55 -1.69 6.80 1.36
CA GLY A 55 -2.55 5.94 2.17
C GLY A 55 -1.77 5.13 3.22
N ASP A 56 -2.41 4.07 3.71
CA ASP A 56 -1.84 3.17 4.71
C ASP A 56 -2.14 1.71 4.30
N PRO A 57 -1.13 0.92 3.92
CA PRO A 57 -1.35 -0.48 3.52
C PRO A 57 -2.00 -1.35 4.60
N GLY A 58 -1.90 -0.96 5.88
CA GLY A 58 -2.49 -1.69 7.00
C GLY A 58 -3.96 -1.37 7.30
N LYS A 59 -4.52 -0.34 6.64
CA LYS A 59 -5.89 0.12 6.87
C LYS A 59 -6.75 -0.01 5.62
N GLU A 60 -8.07 0.06 5.80
CA GLU A 60 -8.99 0.15 4.66
C GLU A 60 -8.74 1.43 3.86
N GLY A 61 -8.92 1.34 2.54
CA GLY A 61 -8.73 2.42 1.60
C GLY A 61 -7.62 2.15 0.61
N MET A 62 -7.50 3.04 -0.37
CA MET A 62 -6.45 2.95 -1.39
C MET A 62 -5.10 3.31 -0.83
N PHE A 63 -4.06 2.63 -1.30
CA PHE A 63 -2.69 3.00 -1.02
C PHE A 63 -1.80 2.83 -2.26
N ALA A 64 -0.67 3.52 -2.24
CA ALA A 64 0.44 3.32 -3.15
C ALA A 64 1.73 3.24 -2.35
N PHE A 65 2.55 2.23 -2.60
CA PHE A 65 3.91 2.17 -2.06
C PHE A 65 4.90 1.64 -3.10
N ARG A 66 6.16 1.94 -2.88
CA ARG A 66 7.25 1.37 -3.67
C ARG A 66 7.99 0.32 -2.87
N LEU A 67 8.41 -0.73 -3.58
CA LEU A 67 9.32 -1.75 -3.07
C LEU A 67 10.61 -1.69 -3.88
N LYS A 68 11.73 -1.78 -3.18
CA LYS A 68 13.06 -1.88 -3.78
C LYS A 68 13.67 -3.22 -3.39
N PHE A 69 13.98 -4.01 -4.38
CA PHE A 69 14.57 -5.33 -4.24
C PHE A 69 16.05 -5.29 -4.68
N PRO A 70 16.99 -5.78 -3.86
CA PRO A 70 18.38 -5.85 -4.26
C PRO A 70 18.60 -6.94 -5.32
N LYS A 71 19.74 -6.89 -5.99
CA LYS A 71 20.19 -7.94 -6.91
C LYS A 71 20.21 -9.31 -6.22
N GLY A 72 19.69 -10.34 -6.89
CA GLY A 72 19.63 -11.72 -6.39
C GLY A 72 18.45 -12.00 -5.46
N TYR A 73 17.58 -11.01 -5.23
CA TYR A 73 16.44 -11.20 -4.34
C TYR A 73 15.42 -12.17 -4.95
N GLN A 74 14.82 -12.97 -4.07
CA GLN A 74 13.77 -13.93 -4.41
C GLN A 74 12.54 -13.66 -3.54
N LEU A 75 11.39 -13.59 -4.18
CA LEU A 75 10.09 -13.54 -3.52
C LEU A 75 9.37 -14.86 -3.82
N PRO A 76 9.30 -15.79 -2.84
CA PRO A 76 8.72 -17.10 -3.03
C PRO A 76 7.25 -17.08 -3.43
N PRO A 77 6.68 -18.20 -3.93
CA PRO A 77 5.27 -18.29 -4.29
C PRO A 77 4.35 -17.88 -3.16
N HIS A 78 3.46 -16.95 -3.48
CA HIS A 78 2.55 -16.32 -2.51
C HIS A 78 1.29 -15.80 -3.19
N THR A 79 0.34 -15.35 -2.37
CA THR A 79 -0.91 -14.70 -2.79
C THR A 79 -1.15 -13.43 -1.98
N HIS A 80 -2.05 -12.58 -2.49
CA HIS A 80 -2.55 -11.41 -1.77
C HIS A 80 -4.07 -11.47 -1.58
N PRO A 81 -4.62 -10.95 -0.45
CA PRO A 81 -6.07 -10.92 -0.20
C PRO A 81 -6.80 -9.83 -0.99
N LYS A 82 -6.07 -8.90 -1.60
CA LYS A 82 -6.58 -7.76 -2.37
C LYS A 82 -5.95 -7.76 -3.77
N PRO A 83 -6.54 -7.04 -4.75
CA PRO A 83 -5.93 -6.90 -6.06
C PRO A 83 -4.51 -6.33 -5.96
N GLU A 84 -3.61 -6.80 -6.78
CA GLU A 84 -2.26 -6.26 -6.89
C GLU A 84 -2.09 -5.59 -8.25
N ILE A 85 -1.70 -4.32 -8.25
CA ILE A 85 -1.49 -3.51 -9.46
C ILE A 85 -0.07 -2.97 -9.39
N VAL A 86 0.80 -3.46 -10.27
CA VAL A 86 2.24 -3.17 -10.20
C VAL A 86 2.74 -2.56 -11.49
N THR A 87 3.60 -1.53 -11.33
CA THR A 87 4.41 -0.95 -12.39
C THR A 87 5.88 -1.09 -12.02
N VAL A 88 6.69 -1.59 -12.93
CA VAL A 88 8.15 -1.63 -12.79
C VAL A 88 8.70 -0.22 -13.08
N ILE A 89 9.33 0.41 -12.08
CA ILE A 89 9.87 1.78 -12.18
C ILE A 89 11.31 1.77 -12.69
N SER A 90 12.12 0.82 -12.23
CA SER A 90 13.51 0.64 -12.67
C SER A 90 13.94 -0.82 -12.51
N GLY A 91 14.96 -1.23 -13.26
CA GLY A 91 15.43 -2.61 -13.30
C GLY A 91 14.48 -3.55 -14.03
N THR A 92 14.57 -4.84 -13.72
CA THR A 92 13.77 -5.90 -14.36
C THR A 92 13.24 -6.87 -13.31
N MET A 93 11.91 -7.00 -13.22
CA MET A 93 11.27 -8.04 -12.42
C MET A 93 11.03 -9.28 -13.28
N HIS A 94 11.43 -10.44 -12.80
CA HIS A 94 11.07 -11.72 -13.39
C HIS A 94 9.85 -12.28 -12.64
N LEU A 95 8.68 -12.23 -13.27
CA LEU A 95 7.40 -12.63 -12.69
C LEU A 95 7.01 -14.01 -13.19
N GLY A 96 6.80 -14.95 -12.29
CA GLY A 96 6.27 -16.27 -12.59
C GLY A 96 4.95 -16.55 -11.89
N MET A 97 4.14 -17.42 -12.48
CA MET A 97 2.82 -17.81 -11.96
C MET A 97 2.84 -19.22 -11.41
N GLY A 98 2.01 -19.45 -10.38
CA GLY A 98 1.78 -20.77 -9.79
C GLY A 98 2.47 -20.98 -8.44
N THR A 99 2.34 -22.20 -7.94
CA THR A 99 2.71 -22.60 -6.57
C THR A 99 4.18 -23.01 -6.42
N THR A 100 4.91 -23.15 -7.53
CA THR A 100 6.32 -23.56 -7.52
C THR A 100 7.13 -22.57 -8.34
N ALA A 101 8.18 -22.02 -7.72
CA ALA A 101 9.08 -21.12 -8.43
C ALA A 101 9.89 -21.87 -9.48
N ASP A 102 9.76 -21.43 -10.73
CA ASP A 102 10.50 -21.94 -11.88
C ASP A 102 11.04 -20.76 -12.70
N PRO A 103 12.33 -20.42 -12.56
CA PRO A 103 12.90 -19.29 -13.28
C PRO A 103 12.77 -19.38 -14.81
N SER A 104 12.67 -20.59 -15.36
CA SER A 104 12.53 -20.81 -16.82
C SER A 104 11.15 -20.39 -17.35
N LYS A 105 10.15 -20.28 -16.47
CA LYS A 105 8.77 -19.88 -16.79
C LYS A 105 8.45 -18.45 -16.41
N ALA A 106 9.39 -17.75 -15.79
CA ALA A 106 9.19 -16.37 -15.40
C ALA A 106 9.33 -15.43 -16.61
N HIS A 107 8.40 -14.48 -16.71
CA HIS A 107 8.45 -13.41 -17.71
C HIS A 107 9.30 -12.24 -17.21
N ALA A 108 10.25 -11.80 -18.02
CA ALA A 108 11.04 -10.61 -17.73
C ALA A 108 10.20 -9.35 -18.00
N LEU A 109 10.01 -8.53 -16.98
CA LEU A 109 9.27 -7.27 -17.00
C LEU A 109 10.26 -6.12 -16.76
N PRO A 110 10.80 -5.48 -17.79
CA PRO A 110 11.69 -4.33 -17.64
C PRO A 110 10.93 -3.08 -17.17
N ALA A 111 11.67 -2.01 -16.86
CA ALA A 111 11.11 -0.71 -16.50
C ALA A 111 10.04 -0.24 -17.49
N GLY A 112 8.93 0.27 -16.97
CA GLY A 112 7.72 0.64 -17.73
C GLY A 112 6.71 -0.51 -17.88
N SER A 113 7.08 -1.76 -17.56
CA SER A 113 6.13 -2.88 -17.57
C SER A 113 5.08 -2.74 -16.48
N PHE A 114 3.92 -3.33 -16.77
CA PHE A 114 2.76 -3.30 -15.89
C PHE A 114 2.14 -4.70 -15.79
N PHE A 115 1.64 -5.05 -14.62
CA PHE A 115 0.75 -6.19 -14.44
C PHE A 115 -0.30 -5.93 -13.38
N ALA A 116 -1.40 -6.65 -13.46
CA ALA A 116 -2.44 -6.66 -12.44
C ALA A 116 -2.88 -8.09 -12.14
N MET A 117 -3.12 -8.38 -10.87
CA MET A 117 -3.58 -9.69 -10.40
C MET A 117 -4.82 -9.57 -9.54
N SER A 118 -5.73 -10.50 -9.70
CA SER A 118 -6.87 -10.67 -8.82
C SER A 118 -6.43 -11.27 -7.47
N PRO A 119 -7.21 -11.06 -6.41
CA PRO A 119 -6.95 -11.71 -5.12
C PRO A 119 -6.80 -13.22 -5.25
N GLY A 120 -5.86 -13.79 -4.50
CA GLY A 120 -5.65 -15.24 -4.42
C GLY A 120 -4.83 -15.85 -5.57
N MET A 121 -4.38 -15.08 -6.55
CA MET A 121 -3.52 -15.61 -7.62
C MET A 121 -2.12 -15.92 -7.10
N GLU A 122 -1.69 -17.19 -7.25
CA GLU A 122 -0.35 -17.62 -6.85
C GLU A 122 0.68 -17.13 -7.86
N HIS A 123 1.72 -16.44 -7.35
CA HIS A 123 2.81 -15.93 -8.16
C HIS A 123 4.09 -15.80 -7.34
N TYR A 124 5.21 -15.62 -8.03
CA TYR A 124 6.54 -15.42 -7.43
C TYR A 124 7.35 -14.41 -8.24
N GLY A 125 8.35 -13.82 -7.60
CA GLY A 125 9.23 -12.85 -8.25
C GLY A 125 10.70 -13.13 -8.01
N SER A 126 11.55 -12.79 -9.00
CA SER A 126 12.99 -12.77 -8.82
C SER A 126 13.63 -11.56 -9.51
N PHE A 127 14.81 -11.15 -9.00
CA PHE A 127 15.42 -9.88 -9.35
C PHE A 127 16.93 -10.08 -9.58
N ASN A 128 17.36 -10.03 -10.84
CA ASN A 128 18.76 -10.24 -11.23
C ASN A 128 19.61 -8.96 -11.11
N GLU A 129 18.97 -7.84 -10.86
CA GLU A 129 19.55 -6.51 -10.61
C GLU A 129 18.69 -5.76 -9.57
N GLU A 130 19.19 -4.62 -9.05
CA GLU A 130 18.35 -3.77 -8.19
C GLU A 130 17.12 -3.31 -8.98
N THR A 131 15.95 -3.57 -8.43
CA THR A 131 14.68 -3.31 -9.11
C THR A 131 13.75 -2.56 -8.18
N VAL A 132 13.10 -1.52 -8.70
CA VAL A 132 12.06 -0.78 -8.00
C VAL A 132 10.74 -1.02 -8.70
N VAL A 133 9.73 -1.42 -7.92
CA VAL A 133 8.35 -1.52 -8.39
C VAL A 133 7.46 -0.57 -7.59
N GLN A 134 6.40 -0.07 -8.19
CA GLN A 134 5.31 0.62 -7.49
C GLN A 134 4.08 -0.27 -7.50
N LEU A 135 3.56 -0.53 -6.31
CA LEU A 135 2.36 -1.31 -6.07
C LEU A 135 1.24 -0.40 -5.60
N ASN A 136 0.09 -0.55 -6.22
CA ASN A 136 -1.15 0.12 -5.87
C ASN A 136 -2.20 -0.95 -5.52
N SER A 137 -2.93 -0.76 -4.44
CA SER A 137 -3.96 -1.69 -3.99
C SER A 137 -4.93 -1.01 -3.03
N THR A 138 -5.78 -1.82 -2.41
CA THR A 138 -6.58 -1.43 -1.24
C THR A 138 -6.12 -2.22 -0.02
N GLY A 139 -6.10 -1.55 1.13
CA GLY A 139 -5.78 -2.22 2.40
C GLY A 139 -7.01 -2.83 3.10
N PRO A 140 -6.84 -3.59 4.15
CA PRO A 140 -5.55 -4.06 4.64
C PRO A 140 -4.88 -5.01 3.64
N TRP A 141 -3.63 -4.72 3.30
CA TRP A 141 -2.85 -5.52 2.37
C TRP A 141 -2.01 -6.55 3.13
N GLY A 142 -1.82 -7.70 2.52
CA GLY A 142 -1.08 -8.79 3.13
C GLY A 142 -0.49 -9.73 2.08
N ILE A 143 0.36 -10.64 2.56
CA ILE A 143 0.98 -11.69 1.78
C ILE A 143 0.81 -13.02 2.51
N THR A 144 0.39 -14.05 1.78
CA THR A 144 0.30 -15.44 2.26
C THR A 144 1.16 -16.32 1.39
N TYR A 145 2.17 -16.95 1.98
CA TYR A 145 3.06 -17.85 1.25
C TYR A 145 2.41 -19.20 1.00
N VAL A 146 2.61 -19.75 -0.20
CA VAL A 146 2.14 -21.08 -0.57
C VAL A 146 2.79 -22.15 0.32
N ASN A 147 4.10 -22.04 0.53
CA ASN A 147 4.80 -22.85 1.52
C ASN A 147 5.00 -22.03 2.81
N PRO A 148 4.40 -22.43 3.95
CA PRO A 148 4.52 -21.68 5.21
C PRO A 148 5.96 -21.50 5.69
N LYS A 149 6.90 -22.38 5.29
CA LYS A 149 8.33 -22.24 5.65
C LYS A 149 9.01 -21.04 4.98
N ASP A 150 8.42 -20.49 3.94
CA ASP A 150 8.93 -19.30 3.25
C ASP A 150 8.49 -18.00 3.92
N ASP A 151 7.53 -18.08 4.85
CA ASP A 151 7.05 -16.94 5.60
C ASP A 151 8.12 -16.45 6.59
N PRO A 152 8.69 -15.25 6.37
CA PRO A 152 9.75 -14.73 7.24
C PRO A 152 9.28 -14.44 8.67
N ARG A 153 7.99 -14.33 8.91
CA ARG A 153 7.40 -14.09 10.25
C ARG A 153 7.44 -15.33 11.13
N GLN A 154 7.74 -16.49 10.57
CA GLN A 154 7.80 -17.77 11.29
C GLN A 154 9.24 -18.25 11.60
N LYS A 155 10.24 -17.37 11.36
CA LYS A 155 11.67 -17.66 11.56
C LYS A 155 12.22 -16.99 12.80
#